data_55a224b852aae5ddfcd58f7785b7e41b
#
_entry.id   55a224b852aae5ddfcd58f7785b7e41b
#
_cell.length_a   1.000
_cell.length_b   1.000
_cell.length_c   1.000
_cell.angle_alpha   90.00
_cell.angle_beta   90.00
_cell.angle_gamma   90.00
#
_symmetry.space_group_name_H-M   'P 1'
#
loop_
_entity.id
_entity.type
_entity.pdbx_description
1 polymer ?
#
loop_
_entity_poly.entity_id
_entity_poly.type
_entity_poly.pdbx_seq_one_letter_code
_entity_poly.pdbx_strand_id
1 'polypeptide(L)'
;CDLDTAVGRRTFTTAALRIVRGLADPVEREYYIKRIAAMSYTSEEAVRQKLAGEPVKKQTFKPVVANTSIIKSEQAVLEDDILALALYDARCLEELRRAGRQQWSSAERELLATVLLEEDDPQNRPKKLQKADIYVKMVSLRAEERYAAWDSGDRYVAMCQLLRDKEDKHNKQTQQELLAKLRDAEAAGDEAAARELRAALNNIIKEKARDKRRPSAEAI
;
A
#
# COMPACT_ATOMS: atom_id res chain seq x y z
N CYS A 1 -2.37 -14.82 22.86
CA CYS A 1 -2.89 -16.10 23.41
C CYS A 1 -2.06 -16.44 24.62
N ASP A 2 -2.73 -16.66 25.75
CA ASP A 2 -2.09 -17.13 26.97
C ASP A 2 -1.82 -18.64 26.85
N LEU A 3 -0.55 -19.02 26.64
CA LEU A 3 -0.14 -20.42 26.46
C LEU A 3 -0.08 -21.21 27.76
N ASP A 4 -0.29 -20.57 28.91
CA ASP A 4 -0.31 -21.25 30.22
C ASP A 4 -1.65 -21.95 30.45
N THR A 5 -2.68 -21.56 29.74
CA THR A 5 -4.01 -22.17 29.82
C THR A 5 -4.25 -23.24 28.74
N ALA A 6 -5.02 -24.30 29.08
CA ALA A 6 -5.40 -25.35 28.14
C ALA A 6 -6.19 -24.80 26.93
N VAL A 7 -7.01 -23.78 27.16
CA VAL A 7 -7.79 -23.11 26.11
C VAL A 7 -6.88 -22.32 25.17
N GLY A 8 -5.91 -21.58 25.74
CA GLY A 8 -4.93 -20.82 24.95
C GLY A 8 -4.04 -21.72 24.08
N ARG A 9 -3.54 -22.83 24.65
CA ARG A 9 -2.80 -23.86 23.89
C ARG A 9 -3.63 -24.46 22.75
N ARG A 10 -4.90 -24.76 22.99
CA ARG A 10 -5.81 -25.30 21.98
C ARG A 10 -6.01 -24.28 20.84
N THR A 11 -6.26 -23.02 21.18
CA THR A 11 -6.48 -21.95 20.22
C THR A 11 -5.24 -21.68 19.39
N PHE A 12 -4.07 -21.57 20.04
CA PHE A 12 -2.78 -21.41 19.37
C PHE A 12 -2.50 -22.57 18.42
N THR A 13 -2.61 -23.82 18.89
CA THR A 13 -2.32 -25.01 18.07
C THR A 13 -3.26 -25.08 16.86
N THR A 14 -4.53 -24.73 17.01
CA THR A 14 -5.51 -24.72 15.90
C THR A 14 -5.14 -23.66 14.87
N ALA A 15 -4.77 -22.44 15.29
CA ALA A 15 -4.37 -21.36 14.41
C ALA A 15 -3.06 -21.69 13.66
N ALA A 16 -2.05 -22.20 14.38
CA ALA A 16 -0.76 -22.58 13.82
C ALA A 16 -0.88 -23.71 12.79
N LEU A 17 -1.66 -24.76 13.07
CA LEU A 17 -1.88 -25.88 12.15
C LEU A 17 -2.64 -25.48 10.89
N ARG A 18 -3.43 -24.40 10.93
CA ARG A 18 -4.04 -23.85 9.72
C ARG A 18 -2.99 -23.34 8.74
N ILE A 19 -1.93 -22.71 9.24
CA ILE A 19 -0.79 -22.23 8.43
C ILE A 19 -0.02 -23.41 7.86
N VAL A 20 0.32 -24.39 8.72
CA VAL A 20 1.09 -25.58 8.32
C VAL A 20 0.40 -26.40 7.21
N ARG A 21 -0.93 -26.44 7.19
CA ARG A 21 -1.69 -27.10 6.12
C ARG A 21 -1.52 -26.44 4.75
N GLY A 22 -1.22 -25.14 4.72
CA GLY A 22 -0.98 -24.40 3.47
C GLY A 22 0.42 -24.56 2.91
N LEU A 23 1.37 -25.16 3.65
CA LEU A 23 2.74 -25.37 3.20
C LEU A 23 2.81 -26.53 2.20
N ALA A 24 3.48 -26.30 1.08
CA ALA A 24 3.66 -27.31 0.04
C ALA A 24 4.78 -28.29 0.38
N ASP A 25 5.87 -27.80 1.00
CA ASP A 25 7.06 -28.59 1.33
C ASP A 25 6.85 -29.48 2.57
N PRO A 26 7.03 -30.81 2.46
CA PRO A 26 6.91 -31.74 3.60
C PRO A 26 7.96 -31.50 4.68
N VAL A 27 9.18 -31.08 4.32
CA VAL A 27 10.28 -30.84 5.28
C VAL A 27 10.00 -29.60 6.11
N GLU A 28 9.54 -28.57 5.46
CA GLU A 28 9.12 -27.32 6.11
C GLU A 28 7.93 -27.58 7.05
N ARG A 29 6.98 -28.39 6.59
CA ARG A 29 5.81 -28.79 7.39
C ARG A 29 6.23 -29.53 8.65
N GLU A 30 7.18 -30.47 8.56
CA GLU A 30 7.70 -31.23 9.69
C GLU A 30 8.46 -30.33 10.68
N TYR A 31 9.23 -29.37 10.19
CA TYR A 31 9.90 -28.38 11.04
C TYR A 31 8.91 -27.60 11.90
N TYR A 32 7.82 -27.10 11.29
CA TYR A 32 6.81 -26.33 12.02
C TYR A 32 5.99 -27.20 12.99
N ILE A 33 5.73 -28.46 12.69
CA ILE A 33 5.07 -29.39 13.62
C ILE A 33 5.89 -29.53 14.91
N LYS A 34 7.20 -29.75 14.80
CA LYS A 34 8.11 -29.81 15.96
C LYS A 34 8.09 -28.52 16.77
N ARG A 35 8.14 -27.38 16.08
CA ARG A 35 8.13 -26.08 16.74
C ARG A 35 6.80 -25.77 17.46
N ILE A 36 5.67 -26.13 16.86
CA ILE A 36 4.35 -25.99 17.48
C ILE A 36 4.23 -26.89 18.71
N ALA A 37 4.70 -28.13 18.64
CA ALA A 37 4.70 -29.08 19.74
C ALA A 37 5.50 -28.52 20.96
N ALA A 38 6.71 -28.00 20.69
CA ALA A 38 7.55 -27.39 21.72
C ALA A 38 6.89 -26.17 22.36
N MET A 39 6.30 -25.26 21.57
CA MET A 39 5.67 -24.03 22.07
C MET A 39 4.35 -24.28 22.82
N SER A 40 3.62 -25.33 22.47
CA SER A 40 2.35 -25.69 23.12
C SER A 40 2.51 -26.70 24.26
N TYR A 41 3.75 -27.13 24.57
CA TYR A 41 4.04 -28.19 25.56
C TYR A 41 3.24 -29.47 25.31
N THR A 42 3.10 -29.86 24.03
CA THR A 42 2.39 -31.08 23.61
C THR A 42 3.33 -31.99 22.82
N SER A 43 2.97 -33.29 22.68
CA SER A 43 3.76 -34.20 21.86
C SER A 43 3.57 -33.90 20.36
N GLU A 44 4.60 -34.16 19.55
CA GLU A 44 4.52 -34.02 18.09
C GLU A 44 3.43 -34.92 17.49
N GLU A 45 3.22 -36.10 18.09
CA GLU A 45 2.16 -37.03 17.68
C GLU A 45 0.76 -36.45 17.87
N ALA A 46 0.51 -35.76 18.99
CA ALA A 46 -0.76 -35.09 19.22
C ALA A 46 -0.99 -33.95 18.21
N VAL A 47 0.08 -33.21 17.84
CA VAL A 47 0.02 -32.16 16.83
C VAL A 47 -0.24 -32.76 15.45
N ARG A 48 0.40 -33.89 15.09
CA ARG A 48 0.13 -34.60 13.83
C ARG A 48 -1.27 -35.18 13.75
N GLN A 49 -1.75 -35.78 14.84
CA GLN A 49 -3.14 -36.28 14.94
C GLN A 49 -4.15 -35.14 14.72
N LYS A 50 -3.90 -34.01 15.32
CA LYS A 50 -4.77 -32.82 15.15
C LYS A 50 -4.68 -32.27 13.71
N LEU A 51 -3.52 -32.32 13.09
CA LEU A 51 -3.33 -31.95 11.69
C LEU A 51 -4.15 -32.88 10.75
N ALA A 52 -4.17 -34.19 11.04
CA ALA A 52 -4.88 -35.19 10.25
C ALA A 52 -6.39 -35.24 10.55
N GLY A 53 -6.79 -35.01 11.79
CA GLY A 53 -8.16 -35.23 12.27
C GLY A 53 -9.17 -34.10 12.05
N GLU A 54 -8.74 -32.88 11.69
CA GLU A 54 -9.66 -31.82 11.32
C GLU A 54 -9.90 -31.85 9.81
N PRO A 55 -11.13 -32.17 9.34
CA PRO A 55 -11.43 -32.09 7.93
C PRO A 55 -11.13 -30.65 7.44
N VAL A 56 -10.43 -30.58 6.32
CA VAL A 56 -10.27 -29.32 5.58
C VAL A 56 -11.68 -28.86 5.18
N LYS A 57 -12.39 -28.21 6.07
CA LYS A 57 -13.41 -27.30 5.61
C LYS A 57 -12.64 -26.30 4.76
N LYS A 58 -12.84 -26.37 3.45
CA LYS A 58 -12.58 -25.26 2.54
C LYS A 58 -13.45 -24.11 3.05
N GLN A 59 -13.06 -23.55 4.17
CA GLN A 59 -13.39 -22.17 4.45
C GLN A 59 -12.61 -21.42 3.35
N THR A 60 -13.34 -21.17 2.25
CA THR A 60 -13.08 -19.91 1.58
C THR A 60 -12.82 -18.93 2.70
N PHE A 61 -11.57 -18.53 2.88
CA PHE A 61 -11.26 -17.33 3.60
C PHE A 61 -12.16 -16.29 2.94
N LYS A 62 -13.31 -16.01 3.55
CA LYS A 62 -13.77 -14.65 3.52
C LYS A 62 -12.66 -13.95 4.29
N PRO A 63 -11.76 -13.22 3.65
CA PRO A 63 -10.90 -12.36 4.39
C PRO A 63 -11.87 -11.61 5.29
N VAL A 64 -11.60 -11.58 6.60
CA VAL A 64 -12.11 -10.49 7.40
C VAL A 64 -11.71 -9.31 6.55
N VAL A 65 -12.69 -8.66 5.95
CA VAL A 65 -12.51 -7.47 5.15
C VAL A 65 -12.22 -6.35 6.14
N ALA A 66 -11.03 -6.44 6.75
CA ALA A 66 -10.26 -5.27 7.03
C ALA A 66 -9.80 -4.84 5.63
N ASN A 67 -10.62 -4.04 4.97
CA ASN A 67 -10.31 -3.25 3.77
C ASN A 67 -9.06 -3.65 2.95
N THR A 68 -8.88 -4.95 2.65
CA THR A 68 -7.82 -5.46 1.77
C THR A 68 -8.13 -5.21 0.28
N SER A 69 -9.23 -4.53 -0.01
CA SER A 69 -9.49 -3.92 -1.32
C SER A 69 -8.55 -2.74 -1.61
N ILE A 70 -7.82 -2.25 -0.59
CA ILE A 70 -6.93 -1.08 -0.68
C ILE A 70 -5.64 -1.38 -1.47
N ILE A 71 -5.20 -2.64 -1.57
CA ILE A 71 -3.89 -3.00 -2.15
C ILE A 71 -3.99 -3.52 -3.59
N LYS A 72 -5.17 -3.55 -4.21
CA LYS A 72 -5.35 -4.25 -5.50
C LYS A 72 -5.23 -3.40 -6.74
N SER A 73 -5.14 -2.09 -6.67
CA SER A 73 -4.87 -1.25 -7.84
C SER A 73 -3.40 -0.88 -7.92
N GLU A 74 -2.84 -0.85 -9.12
CA GLU A 74 -1.47 -0.37 -9.34
C GLU A 74 -1.25 1.05 -8.78
N GLN A 75 -2.29 1.87 -8.78
CA GLN A 75 -2.25 3.20 -8.20
C GLN A 75 -2.09 3.15 -6.67
N ALA A 76 -2.80 2.25 -5.99
CA ALA A 76 -2.70 2.08 -4.56
C ALA A 76 -1.31 1.62 -4.12
N VAL A 77 -0.69 0.70 -4.87
CA VAL A 77 0.68 0.23 -4.62
C VAL A 77 1.69 1.37 -4.76
N LEU A 78 1.56 2.17 -5.80
CA LEU A 78 2.41 3.32 -6.06
C LEU A 78 2.28 4.39 -4.95
N GLU A 79 1.06 4.65 -4.51
CA GLU A 79 0.81 5.60 -3.42
C GLU A 79 1.37 5.10 -2.08
N ASP A 80 1.25 3.81 -1.79
CA ASP A 80 1.83 3.19 -0.59
C ASP A 80 3.37 3.27 -0.61
N ASP A 81 4.01 3.10 -1.77
CA ASP A 81 5.46 3.23 -1.92
C ASP A 81 5.94 4.68 -1.73
N ILE A 82 5.22 5.68 -2.25
CA ILE A 82 5.52 7.10 -2.01
C ILE A 82 5.45 7.42 -0.51
N LEU A 83 4.38 7.00 0.16
CA LEU A 83 4.20 7.25 1.59
C LEU A 83 5.22 6.50 2.45
N ALA A 84 5.61 5.28 2.04
CA ALA A 84 6.63 4.49 2.69
C ALA A 84 8.01 5.19 2.64
N LEU A 85 8.41 5.68 1.47
CA LEU A 85 9.66 6.44 1.32
C LEU A 85 9.63 7.74 2.11
N ALA A 86 8.51 8.46 2.11
CA ALA A 86 8.37 9.71 2.87
C ALA A 86 8.40 9.51 4.39
N LEU A 87 7.92 8.36 4.89
CA LEU A 87 8.04 7.99 6.31
C LEU A 87 9.46 7.61 6.71
N TYR A 88 10.19 6.97 5.79
CA TYR A 88 11.47 6.35 6.08
C TYR A 88 12.66 7.29 5.90
N ASP A 89 12.59 8.22 4.94
CA ASP A 89 13.72 9.10 4.58
C ASP A 89 13.28 10.57 4.54
N ALA A 90 13.95 11.41 5.33
CA ALA A 90 13.63 12.84 5.43
C ALA A 90 13.76 13.57 4.08
N ARG A 91 14.70 13.17 3.23
CA ARG A 91 14.92 13.76 1.91
C ARG A 91 13.74 13.43 0.97
N CYS A 92 13.19 12.22 1.08
CA CYS A 92 11.98 11.83 0.36
C CYS A 92 10.75 12.62 0.87
N LEU A 93 10.67 12.86 2.17
CA LEU A 93 9.60 13.68 2.74
C LEU A 93 9.64 15.12 2.22
N GLU A 94 10.83 15.72 2.15
CA GLU A 94 10.98 17.05 1.57
C GLU A 94 10.57 17.10 0.11
N GLU A 95 10.86 16.06 -0.66
CA GLU A 95 10.45 15.99 -2.06
C GLU A 95 8.92 15.85 -2.20
N LEU A 96 8.29 15.07 -1.34
CA LEU A 96 6.82 15.02 -1.26
C LEU A 96 6.23 16.39 -0.93
N ARG A 97 6.84 17.14 -0.02
CA ARG A 97 6.42 18.51 0.34
C ARG A 97 6.57 19.48 -0.85
N ARG A 98 7.63 19.35 -1.64
CA ARG A 98 7.82 20.15 -2.87
C ARG A 98 6.79 19.83 -3.93
N ALA A 99 6.41 18.57 -4.08
CA ALA A 99 5.36 18.13 -4.99
C ALA A 99 3.97 18.66 -4.58
N GLY A 100 3.80 19.07 -3.32
CA GLY A 100 2.61 19.70 -2.82
C GLY A 100 1.42 18.75 -2.61
N ARG A 101 0.22 19.34 -2.47
CA ARG A 101 -1.00 18.55 -2.27
C ARG A 101 -1.34 17.75 -3.52
N GLN A 102 -1.55 16.47 -3.33
CA GLN A 102 -1.93 15.52 -4.36
C GLN A 102 -3.23 14.82 -3.96
N GLN A 103 -3.95 14.27 -4.95
CA GLN A 103 -5.10 13.41 -4.69
C GLN A 103 -4.63 12.01 -4.33
N TRP A 104 -5.27 11.40 -3.33
CA TRP A 104 -4.98 10.05 -2.86
C TRP A 104 -6.21 9.15 -3.01
N SER A 105 -5.99 7.88 -3.25
CA SER A 105 -7.06 6.93 -3.58
C SER A 105 -7.87 6.44 -2.38
N SER A 106 -7.45 6.74 -1.14
CA SER A 106 -8.20 6.39 0.07
C SER A 106 -8.03 7.43 1.18
N ALA A 107 -8.99 7.44 2.12
CA ALA A 107 -8.99 8.34 3.25
C ALA A 107 -7.78 8.14 4.19
N GLU A 108 -7.30 6.90 4.34
CA GLU A 108 -6.12 6.61 5.16
C GLU A 108 -4.84 7.15 4.52
N ARG A 109 -4.70 7.07 3.19
CA ARG A 109 -3.58 7.66 2.45
C ARG A 109 -3.61 9.18 2.51
N GLU A 110 -4.78 9.76 2.29
CA GLU A 110 -4.99 11.21 2.41
C GLU A 110 -4.63 11.72 3.81
N LEU A 111 -5.07 11.01 4.86
CA LEU A 111 -4.75 11.36 6.24
C LEU A 111 -3.25 11.28 6.51
N LEU A 112 -2.59 10.19 6.09
CA LEU A 112 -1.14 10.04 6.29
C LEU A 112 -0.37 11.11 5.52
N ALA A 113 -0.69 11.33 4.26
CA ALA A 113 -0.07 12.37 3.44
C ALA A 113 -0.24 13.77 4.05
N THR A 114 -1.46 14.11 4.49
CA THR A 114 -1.75 15.40 5.13
C THR A 114 -0.92 15.60 6.39
N VAL A 115 -0.85 14.58 7.25
CA VAL A 115 -0.03 14.66 8.47
C VAL A 115 1.46 14.79 8.16
N LEU A 116 1.97 14.11 7.13
CA LEU A 116 3.37 14.23 6.72
C LEU A 116 3.70 15.60 6.12
N LEU A 117 2.73 16.23 5.43
CA LEU A 117 2.90 17.55 4.84
C LEU A 117 2.78 18.70 5.85
N GLU A 118 1.86 18.58 6.81
CA GLU A 118 1.47 19.67 7.72
C GLU A 118 2.11 19.58 9.11
N GLU A 119 2.54 18.40 9.56
CA GLU A 119 3.09 18.20 10.89
C GLU A 119 4.61 18.06 10.85
N ASP A 120 5.29 19.10 11.29
CA ASP A 120 6.76 19.11 11.37
C ASP A 120 7.29 18.38 12.61
N ASP A 121 6.50 18.33 13.70
CA ASP A 121 6.91 17.63 14.92
C ASP A 121 6.63 16.12 14.84
N PRO A 122 7.69 15.28 14.78
CA PRO A 122 7.52 13.82 14.73
C PRO A 122 6.78 13.26 15.95
N GLN A 123 6.80 13.94 17.11
CA GLN A 123 6.14 13.48 18.34
C GLN A 123 4.62 13.65 18.31
N ASN A 124 4.12 14.57 17.49
CA ASN A 124 2.69 14.82 17.35
C ASN A 124 2.03 13.94 16.27
N ARG A 125 2.81 13.44 15.31
CA ARG A 125 2.32 12.58 14.21
C ARG A 125 1.54 11.37 14.70
N PRO A 126 2.01 10.58 15.69
CA PRO A 126 1.27 9.40 16.15
C PRO A 126 -0.13 9.71 16.67
N LYS A 127 -0.31 10.85 17.35
CA LYS A 127 -1.61 11.27 17.88
C LYS A 127 -2.63 11.57 16.78
N LYS A 128 -2.18 12.24 15.71
CA LYS A 128 -3.03 12.57 14.57
C LYS A 128 -3.35 11.34 13.71
N LEU A 129 -2.46 10.34 13.70
CA LEU A 129 -2.57 9.12 12.91
C LEU A 129 -3.31 7.97 13.62
N GLN A 130 -3.83 8.15 14.83
CA GLN A 130 -4.53 7.09 15.57
C GLN A 130 -5.65 6.41 14.77
N LYS A 131 -6.38 7.17 13.95
CA LYS A 131 -7.47 6.64 13.10
C LYS A 131 -6.97 5.74 11.96
N ALA A 132 -5.72 5.88 11.57
CA ALA A 132 -5.07 5.11 10.51
C ALA A 132 -3.90 4.25 11.03
N ASP A 133 -3.83 3.94 12.33
CA ASP A 133 -2.70 3.27 12.98
C ASP A 133 -2.29 1.96 12.28
N ILE A 134 -3.27 1.14 11.89
CA ILE A 134 -3.01 -0.12 11.18
C ILE A 134 -2.39 0.15 9.81
N TYR A 135 -2.91 1.13 9.08
CA TYR A 135 -2.40 1.51 7.78
C TYR A 135 -0.96 2.06 7.87
N VAL A 136 -0.71 2.94 8.83
CA VAL A 136 0.63 3.50 9.08
C VAL A 136 1.65 2.41 9.38
N LYS A 137 1.30 1.44 10.23
CA LYS A 137 2.16 0.28 10.53
C LYS A 137 2.43 -0.58 9.29
N MET A 138 1.44 -0.79 8.45
CA MET A 138 1.62 -1.50 7.17
C MET A 138 2.58 -0.77 6.23
N VAL A 139 2.43 0.55 6.10
CA VAL A 139 3.30 1.38 5.27
C VAL A 139 4.72 1.43 5.82
N SER A 140 4.88 1.54 7.16
CA SER A 140 6.20 1.49 7.82
C SER A 140 6.90 0.15 7.59
N LEU A 141 6.18 -0.97 7.77
CA LEU A 141 6.73 -2.30 7.52
C LEU A 141 7.14 -2.47 6.05
N ARG A 142 6.34 -1.96 5.12
CA ARG A 142 6.67 -1.94 3.69
C ARG A 142 7.94 -1.14 3.41
N ALA A 143 8.12 0.00 4.10
CA ALA A 143 9.32 0.82 3.98
C ALA A 143 10.57 0.06 4.42
N GLU A 144 10.49 -0.61 5.57
CA GLU A 144 11.58 -1.42 6.10
C GLU A 144 11.91 -2.61 5.18
N GLU A 145 10.90 -3.35 4.72
CA GLU A 145 11.10 -4.52 3.87
C GLU A 145 11.72 -4.17 2.51
N ARG A 146 11.26 -3.09 1.88
CA ARG A 146 11.66 -2.77 0.50
C ARG A 146 12.85 -1.83 0.39
N TYR A 147 12.98 -0.88 1.32
CA TYR A 147 13.89 0.26 1.16
C TYR A 147 14.97 0.36 2.24
N ALA A 148 14.97 -0.50 3.27
CA ALA A 148 15.99 -0.44 4.32
C ALA A 148 17.41 -0.68 3.79
N ALA A 149 17.57 -1.59 2.84
CA ALA A 149 18.86 -1.93 2.24
C ALA A 149 19.36 -0.89 1.22
N TRP A 150 18.53 0.07 0.81
CA TRP A 150 18.89 1.09 -0.16
C TRP A 150 19.61 2.26 0.51
N ASP A 151 20.48 2.94 -0.19
CA ASP A 151 21.03 4.21 0.29
C ASP A 151 20.01 5.37 0.13
N SER A 152 20.30 6.53 0.73
CA SER A 152 19.40 7.68 0.67
C SER A 152 19.32 8.29 -0.75
N GLY A 153 20.35 8.12 -1.57
CA GLY A 153 20.35 8.56 -2.96
C GLY A 153 19.39 7.73 -3.82
N ASP A 154 19.47 6.41 -3.70
CA ASP A 154 18.58 5.48 -4.41
C ASP A 154 17.12 5.67 -4.01
N ARG A 155 16.84 5.86 -2.71
CA ARG A 155 15.51 6.18 -2.21
C ARG A 155 14.96 7.47 -2.80
N TYR A 156 15.79 8.51 -2.87
CA TYR A 156 15.42 9.79 -3.46
C TYR A 156 15.10 9.68 -4.95
N VAL A 157 15.93 8.97 -5.72
CA VAL A 157 15.67 8.72 -7.14
C VAL A 157 14.35 7.96 -7.35
N ALA A 158 14.12 6.91 -6.56
CA ALA A 158 12.87 6.17 -6.59
C ALA A 158 11.67 7.06 -6.25
N MET A 159 11.79 7.93 -5.24
CA MET A 159 10.73 8.88 -4.86
C MET A 159 10.37 9.81 -6.02
N CYS A 160 11.38 10.40 -6.67
CA CYS A 160 11.17 11.27 -7.82
C CYS A 160 10.45 10.54 -8.98
N GLN A 161 10.83 9.28 -9.23
CA GLN A 161 10.20 8.47 -10.27
C GLN A 161 8.75 8.14 -9.92
N LEU A 162 8.47 7.71 -8.70
CA LEU A 162 7.11 7.37 -8.25
C LEU A 162 6.17 8.60 -8.29
N LEU A 163 6.65 9.78 -7.93
CA LEU A 163 5.88 11.01 -8.02
C LEU A 163 5.53 11.36 -9.47
N ARG A 164 6.49 11.23 -10.39
CA ARG A 164 6.25 11.41 -11.84
C ARG A 164 5.25 10.40 -12.37
N ASP A 165 5.38 9.12 -11.98
CA ASP A 165 4.46 8.07 -12.44
C ASP A 165 3.03 8.32 -11.92
N LYS A 166 2.89 8.83 -10.68
CA LYS A 166 1.60 9.22 -10.11
C LYS A 166 0.97 10.36 -10.89
N GLU A 167 1.74 11.40 -11.18
CA GLU A 167 1.30 12.55 -11.97
C GLU A 167 0.90 12.14 -13.40
N ASP A 168 1.70 11.32 -14.06
CA ASP A 168 1.38 10.80 -15.40
C ASP A 168 0.09 9.97 -15.41
N LYS A 169 -0.14 9.13 -14.39
CA LYS A 169 -1.40 8.36 -14.26
C LYS A 169 -2.58 9.29 -14.04
N HIS A 170 -2.45 10.28 -13.16
CA HIS A 170 -3.50 11.27 -12.91
C HIS A 170 -3.84 12.06 -14.17
N ASN A 171 -2.83 12.56 -14.89
CA ASN A 171 -3.01 13.29 -16.14
C ASN A 171 -3.69 12.44 -17.21
N LYS A 172 -3.34 11.16 -17.35
CA LYS A 172 -4.02 10.23 -18.27
C LYS A 172 -5.48 10.04 -17.92
N GLN A 173 -5.79 9.85 -16.62
CA GLN A 173 -7.16 9.68 -16.16
C GLN A 173 -7.99 10.95 -16.42
N THR A 174 -7.47 12.13 -16.08
CA THR A 174 -8.12 13.41 -16.33
C THR A 174 -8.37 13.64 -17.83
N GLN A 175 -7.40 13.30 -18.70
CA GLN A 175 -7.57 13.36 -20.13
C GLN A 175 -8.70 12.43 -20.62
N GLN A 176 -8.80 11.21 -20.11
CA GLN A 176 -9.86 10.27 -20.47
C GLN A 176 -11.24 10.78 -20.05
N GLU A 177 -11.35 11.34 -18.83
CA GLU A 177 -12.59 11.93 -18.33
C GLU A 177 -13.03 13.15 -19.16
N LEU A 178 -12.09 14.04 -19.50
CA LEU A 178 -12.37 15.19 -20.34
C LEU A 178 -12.78 14.79 -21.77
N LEU A 179 -12.14 13.76 -22.33
CA LEU A 179 -12.52 13.22 -23.64
C LEU A 179 -13.92 12.59 -23.64
N ALA A 180 -14.29 11.90 -22.56
CA ALA A 180 -15.65 11.37 -22.42
C ALA A 180 -16.68 12.50 -22.37
N LYS A 181 -16.45 13.50 -21.50
CA LYS A 181 -17.32 14.69 -21.40
C LYS A 181 -17.41 15.47 -22.71
N LEU A 182 -16.32 15.58 -23.46
CA LEU A 182 -16.31 16.24 -24.76
C LEU A 182 -17.20 15.50 -25.77
N ARG A 183 -17.12 14.17 -25.84
CA ARG A 183 -18.00 13.36 -26.69
C ARG A 183 -19.48 13.55 -26.35
N ASP A 184 -19.79 13.60 -25.06
CA ASP A 184 -21.15 13.80 -24.58
C ASP A 184 -21.66 15.21 -24.94
N ALA A 185 -20.86 16.25 -24.80
CA ALA A 185 -21.19 17.62 -25.19
C ALA A 185 -21.36 17.77 -26.71
N GLU A 186 -20.50 17.15 -27.51
CA GLU A 186 -20.61 17.13 -28.96
C GLU A 186 -21.90 16.39 -29.42
N ALA A 187 -22.23 15.27 -28.78
CA ALA A 187 -23.46 14.52 -29.06
C ALA A 187 -24.73 15.31 -28.69
N ALA A 188 -24.65 16.12 -27.63
CA ALA A 188 -25.74 17.01 -27.21
C ALA A 188 -25.84 18.32 -28.04
N GLY A 189 -24.86 18.60 -28.87
CA GLY A 189 -24.80 19.85 -29.67
C GLY A 189 -24.44 21.09 -28.82
N ASP A 190 -23.87 20.90 -27.63
CA ASP A 190 -23.42 22.01 -26.76
C ASP A 190 -22.02 22.48 -27.18
N GLU A 191 -21.99 23.38 -28.15
CA GLU A 191 -20.71 23.93 -28.64
C GLU A 191 -19.95 24.76 -27.60
N ALA A 192 -20.64 25.38 -26.65
CA ALA A 192 -19.97 26.18 -25.59
C ALA A 192 -19.18 25.27 -24.68
N ALA A 193 -19.82 24.22 -24.14
CA ALA A 193 -19.16 23.22 -23.31
C ALA A 193 -18.06 22.50 -24.08
N ALA A 194 -18.26 22.16 -25.35
CA ALA A 194 -17.24 21.51 -26.17
C ALA A 194 -15.98 22.37 -26.36
N ARG A 195 -16.13 23.70 -26.52
CA ARG A 195 -14.99 24.63 -26.60
C ARG A 195 -14.20 24.69 -25.31
N GLU A 196 -14.86 24.77 -24.16
CA GLU A 196 -14.19 24.80 -22.83
C GLU A 196 -13.42 23.50 -22.59
N LEU A 197 -14.02 22.35 -22.88
CA LEU A 197 -13.37 21.04 -22.71
C LEU A 197 -12.16 20.85 -23.63
N ARG A 198 -12.24 21.32 -24.89
CA ARG A 198 -11.08 21.33 -25.80
C ARG A 198 -9.96 22.24 -25.30
N ALA A 199 -10.28 23.39 -24.71
CA ALA A 199 -9.29 24.29 -24.12
C ALA A 199 -8.61 23.64 -22.91
N ALA A 200 -9.36 22.98 -22.03
CA ALA A 200 -8.83 22.23 -20.89
C ALA A 200 -7.88 21.10 -21.33
N LEU A 201 -8.27 20.29 -22.31
CA LEU A 201 -7.42 19.24 -22.89
C LEU A 201 -6.11 19.81 -23.47
N ASN A 202 -6.18 20.90 -24.22
CA ASN A 202 -5.00 21.56 -24.77
C ASN A 202 -4.05 22.08 -23.69
N ASN A 203 -4.56 22.55 -22.56
CA ASN A 203 -3.73 22.99 -21.44
C ASN A 203 -2.96 21.84 -20.82
N ILE A 204 -3.59 20.70 -20.55
CA ILE A 204 -2.92 19.50 -20.03
C ILE A 204 -1.81 19.03 -20.98
N ILE A 205 -2.07 19.03 -22.29
CA ILE A 205 -1.07 18.63 -23.29
C ILE A 205 0.13 19.59 -23.30
N LYS A 206 -0.12 20.91 -23.17
CA LYS A 206 0.94 21.93 -23.09
C LYS A 206 1.79 21.81 -21.82
N GLU A 207 1.15 21.58 -20.67
CA GLU A 207 1.86 21.36 -19.39
C GLU A 207 2.76 20.13 -19.49
N LYS A 208 2.25 19.02 -19.96
CA LYS A 208 3.01 17.79 -20.18
C LYS A 208 4.20 17.98 -21.13
N ALA A 209 4.04 18.80 -22.16
CA ALA A 209 5.14 19.13 -23.09
C ALA A 209 6.22 20.04 -22.45
N ARG A 210 5.82 20.88 -21.48
CA ARG A 210 6.76 21.71 -20.69
C ARG A 210 7.56 20.89 -19.70
N ASP A 211 6.92 19.93 -18.99
CA ASP A 211 7.59 19.07 -18.01
C ASP A 211 8.61 18.14 -18.66
N LYS A 212 8.32 17.62 -19.86
CA LYS A 212 9.29 16.84 -20.64
C LYS A 212 10.53 17.63 -21.08
N ARG A 213 10.46 18.97 -21.11
CA ARG A 213 11.58 19.85 -21.47
C ARG A 213 12.39 20.33 -20.26
N ARG A 214 11.93 20.08 -19.03
CA ARG A 214 12.73 20.33 -17.85
C ARG A 214 13.86 19.31 -17.79
N PRO A 215 15.12 19.73 -17.76
CA PRO A 215 16.25 18.79 -17.61
C PRO A 215 16.05 18.01 -16.31
N SER A 216 16.23 16.69 -16.39
CA SER A 216 16.29 15.83 -15.22
C SER A 216 17.35 16.37 -14.28
N ALA A 217 17.07 16.44 -12.98
CA ALA A 217 18.00 16.87 -11.94
C ALA A 217 19.22 15.94 -11.75
N GLU A 218 19.52 15.11 -12.75
CA GLU A 218 20.64 14.15 -12.78
C GLU A 218 21.97 14.79 -13.27
N ALA A 219 22.00 16.12 -13.48
CA ALA A 219 23.20 16.79 -13.96
C ALA A 219 23.70 17.87 -12.98
N ILE A 220 23.88 17.52 -11.70
CA ILE A 220 24.78 18.23 -10.78
C ILE A 220 25.34 17.25 -9.76
#